data_77e17f4d57bd5cd33338b60602b4eac5
#
_entry.id   77e17f4d57bd5cd33338b60602b4eac5
#
_cell.length_a   1.000
_cell.length_b   1.000
_cell.length_c   1.000
_cell.angle_alpha   90.00
_cell.angle_beta   90.00
_cell.angle_gamma   90.00
#
_symmetry.space_group_name_H-M   'P 1'
#
loop_
_entity.id
_entity.type
_entity.pdbx_description
1 polymer ?
#
loop_
_entity_poly.entity_id
_entity_poly.type
_entity_poly.pdbx_seq_one_letter_code
_entity_poly.pdbx_strand_id
1 'polypeptide(L)'
;SAPKFLYMAGRILERGDRLTDAANQWERLIDEYPLYDQSQEALFQAALARYRAKSYDSALASFNRLLLVSSIPGDIARAHYWIAKVYEKLGSNADAQKNYQLAAEDSPTDFYTERAKDVLANREPFEFANAYDLKVDLVQARAVADQWIRLTFSLDDSVRLNQPEELLQDASYLKANELWRNGYFSRALNEFENLRIKYNDDAINSYRLLNRMIDLGAWRPAVYTSRQILTLAGLKEDIRTLEAPNYFNLIRYGTWYNEIVESVSADFNIHPFILYGLMRQESMYDPWIASHAGAQGLMQIMPATAKELAEKLKWPPDYTEADLLRAVVAVTFSGSFLSTQRSYFSNNDVYMLASYNGGAGNTTGWVDLAGGDVDLFIELIRF
;
A
#
# COMPACT_ATOMS: atom_id res chain seq x y z
N SER A 1 -24.36 -12.84 -12.87
CA SER A 1 -23.88 -14.02 -13.60
C SER A 1 -23.69 -15.20 -12.64
N ALA A 2 -23.74 -16.44 -13.15
CA ALA A 2 -23.59 -17.64 -12.34
C ALA A 2 -22.27 -17.69 -11.55
N PRO A 3 -21.09 -17.36 -12.12
CA PRO A 3 -19.85 -17.39 -11.35
C PRO A 3 -19.85 -16.40 -10.16
N LYS A 4 -20.45 -15.22 -10.31
CA LYS A 4 -20.60 -14.27 -9.21
C LYS A 4 -21.45 -14.84 -8.07
N PHE A 5 -22.51 -15.60 -8.39
CA PHE A 5 -23.34 -16.24 -7.36
C PHE A 5 -22.57 -17.34 -6.61
N LEU A 6 -21.76 -18.15 -7.30
CA LEU A 6 -20.91 -19.15 -6.64
C LEU A 6 -19.89 -18.50 -5.70
N TYR A 7 -19.25 -17.42 -6.15
CA TYR A 7 -18.32 -16.67 -5.31
C TYR A 7 -19.00 -16.13 -4.04
N MET A 8 -20.15 -15.47 -4.20
CA MET A 8 -20.91 -14.92 -3.09
C MET A 8 -21.49 -15.99 -2.16
N ALA A 9 -21.92 -17.13 -2.70
CA ALA A 9 -22.38 -18.25 -1.89
C ALA A 9 -21.27 -18.78 -0.98
N GLY A 10 -20.05 -18.94 -1.49
CA GLY A 10 -18.88 -19.27 -0.69
C GLY A 10 -18.65 -18.26 0.44
N ARG A 11 -18.72 -16.95 0.15
CA ARG A 11 -18.59 -15.88 1.14
C ARG A 11 -19.66 -15.94 2.24
N ILE A 12 -20.91 -16.21 1.89
CA ILE A 12 -22.02 -16.33 2.85
C ILE A 12 -21.82 -17.55 3.76
N LEU A 13 -21.46 -18.69 3.15
CA LEU A 13 -21.19 -19.92 3.89
C LEU A 13 -20.01 -19.77 4.85
N GLU A 14 -18.94 -19.13 4.43
CA GLU A 14 -17.77 -18.84 5.27
C GLU A 14 -18.14 -17.96 6.48
N ARG A 15 -18.92 -16.89 6.27
CA ARG A 15 -19.43 -16.04 7.36
C ARG A 15 -20.29 -16.81 8.36
N GLY A 16 -20.98 -17.86 7.91
CA GLY A 16 -21.74 -18.77 8.75
C GLY A 16 -20.92 -19.92 9.32
N ASP A 17 -19.60 -19.84 9.26
CA ASP A 17 -18.64 -20.89 9.72
C ASP A 17 -18.84 -22.25 9.05
N ARG A 18 -19.51 -22.31 7.89
CA ARG A 18 -19.68 -23.48 7.06
C ARG A 18 -18.51 -23.64 6.09
N LEU A 19 -17.30 -23.80 6.64
CA LEU A 19 -16.04 -23.70 5.90
C LEU A 19 -15.92 -24.73 4.78
N THR A 20 -16.31 -25.98 5.02
CA THR A 20 -16.28 -27.05 4.02
C THR A 20 -17.23 -26.75 2.86
N ASP A 21 -18.42 -26.28 3.16
CA ASP A 21 -19.41 -25.94 2.13
C ASP A 21 -18.96 -24.70 1.33
N ALA A 22 -18.34 -23.72 1.98
CA ALA A 22 -17.76 -22.57 1.33
C ALA A 22 -16.66 -22.98 0.32
N ALA A 23 -15.74 -23.83 0.76
CA ALA A 23 -14.68 -24.37 -0.10
C ALA A 23 -15.27 -25.08 -1.32
N ASN A 24 -16.29 -25.93 -1.14
CA ASN A 24 -16.95 -26.62 -2.24
C ASN A 24 -17.53 -25.66 -3.30
N GLN A 25 -18.13 -24.51 -2.87
CA GLN A 25 -18.69 -23.53 -3.82
C GLN A 25 -17.57 -22.81 -4.59
N TRP A 26 -16.47 -22.50 -3.96
CA TRP A 26 -15.33 -21.84 -4.60
C TRP A 26 -14.54 -22.80 -5.52
N GLU A 27 -14.35 -24.06 -5.12
CA GLU A 27 -13.77 -25.09 -5.99
C GLU A 27 -14.64 -25.33 -7.23
N ARG A 28 -15.97 -25.41 -7.05
CA ARG A 28 -16.92 -25.51 -8.16
C ARG A 28 -16.84 -24.29 -9.10
N LEU A 29 -16.58 -23.09 -8.56
CA LEU A 29 -16.46 -21.89 -9.39
C LEU A 29 -15.31 -22.02 -10.38
N ILE A 30 -14.12 -22.46 -9.95
CA ILE A 30 -13.00 -22.63 -10.87
C ILE A 30 -13.18 -23.82 -11.82
N ASP A 31 -13.89 -24.84 -11.41
CA ASP A 31 -14.20 -26.00 -12.26
C ASP A 31 -15.14 -25.64 -13.41
N GLU A 32 -16.20 -24.87 -13.12
CA GLU A 32 -17.23 -24.52 -14.11
C GLU A 32 -16.87 -23.22 -14.87
N TYR A 33 -16.11 -22.30 -14.27
CA TYR A 33 -15.82 -20.96 -14.81
C TYR A 33 -14.36 -20.57 -14.63
N PRO A 34 -13.38 -21.31 -15.19
CA PRO A 34 -11.94 -21.07 -14.94
C PRO A 34 -11.45 -19.72 -15.44
N LEU A 35 -12.13 -19.09 -16.40
CA LEU A 35 -11.78 -17.78 -16.96
C LEU A 35 -12.51 -16.60 -16.28
N TYR A 36 -13.25 -16.85 -15.22
CA TYR A 36 -13.85 -15.76 -14.46
C TYR A 36 -12.78 -15.04 -13.60
N ASP A 37 -12.78 -13.73 -13.59
CA ASP A 37 -11.73 -12.88 -12.96
C ASP A 37 -11.39 -13.28 -11.53
N GLN A 38 -12.36 -13.76 -10.76
CA GLN A 38 -12.17 -14.14 -9.36
C GLN A 38 -11.96 -15.63 -9.14
N SER A 39 -11.74 -16.43 -10.20
CA SER A 39 -11.63 -17.89 -10.06
C SER A 39 -10.37 -18.33 -9.31
N GLN A 40 -9.25 -17.68 -9.53
CA GLN A 40 -8.00 -17.99 -8.81
C GLN A 40 -8.11 -17.56 -7.34
N GLU A 41 -8.66 -16.37 -7.07
CA GLU A 41 -8.94 -15.93 -5.71
C GLU A 41 -9.92 -16.85 -5.00
N ALA A 42 -10.98 -17.32 -5.68
CA ALA A 42 -11.92 -18.31 -5.12
C ALA A 42 -11.21 -19.61 -4.73
N LEU A 43 -10.29 -20.09 -5.57
CA LEU A 43 -9.51 -21.30 -5.27
C LEU A 43 -8.60 -21.10 -4.06
N PHE A 44 -7.98 -19.93 -3.94
CA PHE A 44 -7.21 -19.59 -2.75
C PHE A 44 -8.10 -19.56 -1.50
N GLN A 45 -9.26 -18.93 -1.56
CA GLN A 45 -10.21 -18.88 -0.45
C GLN A 45 -10.75 -20.28 -0.08
N ALA A 46 -10.92 -21.17 -1.05
CA ALA A 46 -11.26 -22.57 -0.80
C ALA A 46 -10.18 -23.29 -0.02
N ALA A 47 -8.91 -23.14 -0.44
CA ALA A 47 -7.76 -23.71 0.24
C ALA A 47 -7.64 -23.19 1.69
N LEU A 48 -7.83 -21.88 1.90
CA LEU A 48 -7.81 -21.26 3.21
C LEU A 48 -8.96 -21.75 4.11
N ALA A 49 -10.16 -21.91 3.56
CA ALA A 49 -11.30 -22.48 4.27
C ALA A 49 -11.02 -23.94 4.70
N ARG A 50 -10.40 -24.75 3.81
CA ARG A 50 -9.92 -26.10 4.15
C ARG A 50 -8.88 -26.08 5.29
N TYR A 51 -7.92 -25.16 5.23
CA TYR A 51 -6.92 -24.97 6.30
C TYR A 51 -7.58 -24.66 7.63
N ARG A 52 -8.51 -23.72 7.68
CA ARG A 52 -9.30 -23.35 8.87
C ARG A 52 -10.14 -24.52 9.39
N ALA A 53 -10.72 -25.31 8.48
CA ALA A 53 -11.45 -26.54 8.81
C ALA A 53 -10.52 -27.68 9.27
N LYS A 54 -9.20 -27.47 9.33
CA LYS A 54 -8.16 -28.47 9.66
C LYS A 54 -8.12 -29.65 8.67
N SER A 55 -8.68 -29.49 7.47
CA SER A 55 -8.61 -30.45 6.38
C SER A 55 -7.34 -30.22 5.54
N TYR A 56 -6.19 -30.47 6.16
CA TYR A 56 -4.88 -30.05 5.65
C TYR A 56 -4.51 -30.67 4.29
N ASP A 57 -4.80 -31.97 4.08
CA ASP A 57 -4.56 -32.61 2.77
C ASP A 57 -5.38 -31.95 1.64
N SER A 58 -6.64 -31.61 1.92
CA SER A 58 -7.49 -30.91 0.97
C SER A 58 -7.01 -29.47 0.74
N ALA A 59 -6.52 -28.80 1.77
CA ALA A 59 -5.93 -27.46 1.65
C ALA A 59 -4.69 -27.51 0.73
N LEU A 60 -3.78 -28.49 0.95
CA LEU A 60 -2.62 -28.71 0.08
C LEU A 60 -3.03 -28.93 -1.38
N ALA A 61 -4.05 -29.77 -1.62
CA ALA A 61 -4.53 -30.04 -2.97
C ALA A 61 -4.99 -28.75 -3.67
N SER A 62 -5.78 -27.90 -2.99
CA SER A 62 -6.28 -26.66 -3.53
C SER A 62 -5.17 -25.61 -3.71
N PHE A 63 -4.22 -25.45 -2.78
CA PHE A 63 -3.07 -24.57 -2.95
C PHE A 63 -2.13 -25.02 -4.09
N ASN A 64 -1.83 -26.32 -4.19
CA ASN A 64 -1.02 -26.86 -5.30
C ASN A 64 -1.74 -26.65 -6.66
N ARG A 65 -3.06 -26.77 -6.68
CA ARG A 65 -3.83 -26.46 -7.89
C ARG A 65 -3.69 -24.98 -8.27
N LEU A 66 -3.67 -24.06 -7.30
CA LEU A 66 -3.42 -22.63 -7.56
C LEU A 66 -2.07 -22.40 -8.21
N LEU A 67 -1.01 -23.08 -7.76
CA LEU A 67 0.32 -23.02 -8.39
C LEU A 67 0.33 -23.49 -9.86
N LEU A 68 -0.60 -24.37 -10.25
CA LEU A 68 -0.70 -24.84 -11.63
C LEU A 68 -1.44 -23.87 -12.56
N VAL A 69 -2.33 -23.04 -12.01
CA VAL A 69 -3.21 -22.17 -12.82
C VAL A 69 -2.82 -20.70 -12.77
N SER A 70 -2.06 -20.27 -11.76
CA SER A 70 -1.60 -18.88 -11.65
C SER A 70 -0.28 -18.66 -12.37
N SER A 71 -0.17 -17.51 -13.03
CA SER A 71 1.08 -16.98 -13.60
C SER A 71 1.49 -15.67 -12.92
N ILE A 72 0.78 -15.28 -11.87
CA ILE A 72 1.04 -14.03 -11.13
C ILE A 72 2.03 -14.33 -10.02
N PRO A 73 3.23 -13.72 -10.00
CA PRO A 73 4.27 -14.02 -9.00
C PRO A 73 3.77 -13.87 -7.55
N GLY A 74 3.00 -12.83 -7.24
CA GLY A 74 2.44 -12.64 -5.91
C GLY A 74 1.47 -13.75 -5.48
N ASP A 75 0.64 -14.28 -6.39
CA ASP A 75 -0.25 -15.41 -6.09
C ASP A 75 0.55 -16.72 -5.88
N ILE A 76 1.65 -16.88 -6.62
CA ILE A 76 2.55 -18.03 -6.47
C ILE A 76 3.25 -17.95 -5.12
N ALA A 77 3.81 -16.81 -4.74
CA ALA A 77 4.41 -16.57 -3.43
C ALA A 77 3.42 -16.84 -2.29
N ARG A 78 2.19 -16.32 -2.41
CA ARG A 78 1.09 -16.54 -1.46
C ARG A 78 0.75 -18.02 -1.33
N ALA A 79 0.65 -18.75 -2.43
CA ALA A 79 0.35 -20.17 -2.41
C ALA A 79 1.48 -20.97 -1.74
N HIS A 80 2.75 -20.74 -2.09
CA HIS A 80 3.88 -21.37 -1.43
C HIS A 80 3.94 -21.07 0.07
N TYR A 81 3.68 -19.81 0.45
CA TYR A 81 3.64 -19.42 1.86
C TYR A 81 2.60 -20.22 2.63
N TRP A 82 1.37 -20.36 2.11
CA TRP A 82 0.30 -21.09 2.79
C TRP A 82 0.48 -22.61 2.71
N ILE A 83 1.12 -23.15 1.68
CA ILE A 83 1.56 -24.56 1.64
C ILE A 83 2.54 -24.82 2.77
N ALA A 84 3.50 -23.91 3.01
CA ALA A 84 4.44 -24.02 4.13
C ALA A 84 3.70 -24.04 5.48
N LYS A 85 2.74 -23.15 5.68
CA LYS A 85 1.87 -23.10 6.88
C LYS A 85 1.10 -24.41 7.08
N VAL A 86 0.63 -25.05 6.01
CA VAL A 86 -0.03 -26.37 6.11
C VAL A 86 0.96 -27.44 6.52
N TYR A 87 2.16 -27.48 5.94
CA TYR A 87 3.20 -28.43 6.34
C TYR A 87 3.64 -28.27 7.78
N GLU A 88 3.70 -27.05 8.33
CA GLU A 88 3.90 -26.83 9.77
C GLU A 88 2.82 -27.53 10.61
N LYS A 89 1.55 -27.41 10.23
CA LYS A 89 0.43 -28.08 10.93
C LYS A 89 0.50 -29.61 10.83
N LEU A 90 1.09 -30.14 9.78
CA LEU A 90 1.32 -31.56 9.56
C LEU A 90 2.63 -32.08 10.24
N GLY A 91 3.45 -31.18 10.78
CA GLY A 91 4.74 -31.51 11.40
C GLY A 91 5.87 -31.82 10.40
N SER A 92 5.67 -31.50 9.11
CA SER A 92 6.66 -31.70 8.03
C SER A 92 7.55 -30.47 7.87
N ASN A 93 8.42 -30.21 8.87
CA ASN A 93 9.22 -28.98 8.92
C ASN A 93 10.14 -28.78 7.69
N ALA A 94 10.68 -29.86 7.12
CA ALA A 94 11.53 -29.77 5.93
C ALA A 94 10.75 -29.28 4.70
N ASP A 95 9.52 -29.76 4.50
CA ASP A 95 8.66 -29.32 3.40
C ASP A 95 8.15 -27.89 3.65
N ALA A 96 7.86 -27.52 4.89
CA ALA A 96 7.52 -26.16 5.27
C ALA A 96 8.66 -25.19 4.91
N GLN A 97 9.89 -25.47 5.34
CA GLN A 97 11.06 -24.65 5.06
C GLN A 97 11.31 -24.51 3.55
N LYS A 98 11.19 -25.60 2.78
CA LYS A 98 11.32 -25.58 1.33
C LYS A 98 10.31 -24.62 0.67
N ASN A 99 9.05 -24.66 1.10
CA ASN A 99 8.00 -23.82 0.53
C ASN A 99 8.17 -22.35 0.96
N TYR A 100 8.62 -22.04 2.17
CA TYR A 100 9.02 -20.68 2.55
C TYR A 100 10.17 -20.16 1.68
N GLN A 101 11.17 -21.00 1.35
CA GLN A 101 12.25 -20.62 0.45
C GLN A 101 11.72 -20.27 -0.96
N LEU A 102 10.82 -21.10 -1.51
CA LEU A 102 10.18 -20.80 -2.80
C LEU A 102 9.40 -19.49 -2.73
N ALA A 103 8.57 -19.27 -1.72
CA ALA A 103 7.84 -18.01 -1.56
C ALA A 103 8.79 -16.80 -1.47
N ALA A 104 9.95 -16.93 -0.81
CA ALA A 104 10.92 -15.86 -0.63
C ALA A 104 11.66 -15.45 -1.93
N GLU A 105 11.61 -16.27 -2.98
CA GLU A 105 12.30 -16.04 -4.26
C GLU A 105 11.37 -15.47 -5.35
N ASP A 106 10.03 -15.61 -5.22
CA ASP A 106 9.09 -15.37 -6.30
C ASP A 106 8.95 -13.90 -6.72
N SER A 107 8.84 -12.98 -5.76
CA SER A 107 8.63 -11.56 -6.07
C SER A 107 9.16 -10.63 -4.98
N PRO A 108 10.27 -9.92 -5.20
CA PRO A 108 10.92 -9.11 -4.15
C PRO A 108 10.12 -7.87 -3.70
N THR A 109 8.94 -7.62 -4.26
CA THR A 109 8.05 -6.52 -3.85
C THR A 109 6.71 -7.00 -3.32
N ASP A 110 6.53 -8.31 -3.16
CA ASP A 110 5.29 -8.91 -2.69
C ASP A 110 5.31 -9.13 -1.18
N PHE A 111 4.14 -8.98 -0.55
CA PHE A 111 3.96 -9.17 0.88
C PHE A 111 4.39 -10.58 1.34
N TYR A 112 3.94 -11.64 0.64
CA TYR A 112 4.22 -13.02 1.05
C TYR A 112 5.68 -13.40 0.85
N THR A 113 6.36 -12.80 -0.14
CA THR A 113 7.80 -12.95 -0.33
C THR A 113 8.57 -12.35 0.85
N GLU A 114 8.24 -11.13 1.26
CA GLU A 114 8.88 -10.51 2.43
C GLU A 114 8.51 -11.24 3.72
N ARG A 115 7.25 -11.65 3.86
CA ARG A 115 6.82 -12.43 5.04
C ARG A 115 7.51 -13.79 5.14
N ALA A 116 7.74 -14.47 4.01
CA ALA A 116 8.50 -15.73 3.99
C ALA A 116 9.96 -15.51 4.44
N LYS A 117 10.59 -14.41 3.99
CA LYS A 117 11.93 -14.01 4.47
C LYS A 117 11.94 -13.76 5.97
N ASP A 118 10.90 -13.12 6.51
CA ASP A 118 10.78 -12.93 7.96
C ASP A 118 10.72 -14.26 8.71
N VAL A 119 9.87 -15.20 8.26
CA VAL A 119 9.78 -16.53 8.87
C VAL A 119 11.11 -17.28 8.82
N LEU A 120 11.78 -17.29 7.67
CA LEU A 120 13.09 -17.93 7.48
C LEU A 120 14.19 -17.31 8.37
N ALA A 121 14.08 -16.01 8.64
CA ALA A 121 14.98 -15.28 9.53
C ALA A 121 14.54 -15.29 11.01
N ASN A 122 13.43 -15.97 11.32
CA ASN A 122 12.81 -16.01 12.65
C ASN A 122 12.49 -14.59 13.18
N ARG A 123 11.93 -13.74 12.31
CA ARG A 123 11.46 -12.40 12.62
C ARG A 123 9.93 -12.35 12.73
N GLU A 124 9.44 -11.51 13.61
CA GLU A 124 8.00 -11.25 13.71
C GLU A 124 7.49 -10.41 12.52
N PRO A 125 6.20 -10.50 12.16
CA PRO A 125 5.62 -9.61 11.17
C PRO A 125 5.79 -8.14 11.55
N PHE A 126 6.23 -7.31 10.60
CA PHE A 126 6.52 -5.88 10.82
C PHE A 126 7.63 -5.60 11.84
N GLU A 127 8.54 -6.53 12.04
CA GLU A 127 9.79 -6.25 12.73
C GLU A 127 10.71 -5.45 11.80
N PHE A 128 10.76 -4.15 12.02
CA PHE A 128 11.55 -3.23 11.21
C PHE A 128 13.03 -3.25 11.61
N ALA A 129 13.90 -2.98 10.62
CA ALA A 129 15.31 -2.76 10.91
C ALA A 129 15.50 -1.56 11.86
N ASN A 130 16.30 -1.75 12.92
CA ASN A 130 16.60 -0.70 13.88
C ASN A 130 17.45 0.44 13.32
N ALA A 131 18.18 0.20 12.21
CA ALA A 131 19.00 1.19 11.53
C ALA A 131 18.37 1.51 10.17
N TYR A 132 17.97 2.78 10.01
CA TYR A 132 17.47 3.34 8.76
C TYR A 132 17.96 4.77 8.59
N ASP A 133 18.10 5.20 7.35
CA ASP A 133 18.40 6.60 7.00
C ASP A 133 17.20 7.19 6.24
N LEU A 134 16.59 8.20 6.80
CA LEU A 134 15.46 8.91 6.18
C LEU A 134 15.90 10.11 5.33
N LYS A 135 17.22 10.39 5.28
CA LYS A 135 17.77 11.49 4.50
C LYS A 135 17.84 11.11 3.03
N VAL A 136 17.28 11.94 2.20
CA VAL A 136 17.24 11.76 0.76
C VAL A 136 17.88 12.96 0.06
N ASP A 137 18.91 12.73 -0.74
CA ASP A 137 19.46 13.74 -1.64
C ASP A 137 18.74 13.67 -3.00
N LEU A 138 17.62 14.42 -3.07
CA LEU A 138 16.85 14.51 -4.31
C LEU A 138 17.60 15.25 -5.43
N VAL A 139 18.54 16.12 -5.13
CA VAL A 139 19.31 16.86 -6.14
C VAL A 139 20.23 15.90 -6.88
N GLN A 140 20.98 15.09 -6.14
CA GLN A 140 21.84 14.06 -6.73
C GLN A 140 21.00 13.00 -7.47
N ALA A 141 19.91 12.52 -6.87
CA ALA A 141 19.03 11.53 -7.48
C ALA A 141 18.41 12.04 -8.79
N ARG A 142 18.00 13.32 -8.85
CA ARG A 142 17.49 13.99 -10.06
C ARG A 142 18.55 14.04 -11.17
N ALA A 143 19.80 14.37 -10.84
CA ALA A 143 20.88 14.41 -11.83
C ALA A 143 21.11 13.05 -12.51
N VAL A 144 21.00 11.94 -11.76
CA VAL A 144 21.06 10.59 -12.30
C VAL A 144 19.83 10.30 -13.18
N ALA A 145 18.66 10.73 -12.75
CA ALA A 145 17.42 10.57 -13.51
C ALA A 145 17.43 11.37 -14.83
N ASP A 146 17.99 12.58 -14.84
CA ASP A 146 18.16 13.40 -16.07
C ASP A 146 18.94 12.63 -17.14
N GLN A 147 20.04 11.98 -16.77
CA GLN A 147 20.84 11.16 -17.69
C GLN A 147 20.06 9.95 -18.18
N TRP A 148 19.37 9.26 -17.30
CA TRP A 148 18.58 8.09 -17.63
C TRP A 148 17.40 8.45 -18.57
N ILE A 149 16.70 9.54 -18.34
CA ILE A 149 15.63 10.05 -19.22
C ILE A 149 16.18 10.31 -20.63
N ARG A 150 17.36 10.96 -20.75
CA ARG A 150 18.00 11.21 -22.05
C ARG A 150 18.26 9.93 -22.82
N LEU A 151 18.86 8.94 -22.16
CA LEU A 151 19.19 7.66 -22.77
C LEU A 151 17.93 6.87 -23.12
N THR A 152 16.98 6.76 -22.20
CA THR A 152 15.77 5.92 -22.35
C THR A 152 14.88 6.42 -23.48
N PHE A 153 14.75 7.74 -23.61
CA PHE A 153 13.88 8.38 -24.64
C PHE A 153 14.68 8.95 -25.83
N SER A 154 15.96 8.62 -25.95
CA SER A 154 16.85 9.02 -27.07
C SER A 154 16.83 10.52 -27.33
N LEU A 155 16.95 11.32 -26.28
CA LEU A 155 16.87 12.78 -26.38
C LEU A 155 18.19 13.42 -26.82
N ASP A 156 18.10 14.42 -27.66
CA ASP A 156 19.21 15.29 -28.03
C ASP A 156 19.68 16.15 -26.84
N ASP A 157 20.96 16.51 -26.80
CA ASP A 157 21.56 17.32 -25.72
C ASP A 157 20.95 18.73 -25.61
N SER A 158 20.36 19.23 -26.70
CA SER A 158 19.65 20.52 -26.71
C SER A 158 18.35 20.54 -25.90
N VAL A 159 17.76 19.36 -25.60
CA VAL A 159 16.52 19.26 -24.82
C VAL A 159 16.78 19.66 -23.36
N ARG A 160 16.16 20.71 -22.90
CA ARG A 160 16.27 21.20 -21.51
C ARG A 160 15.23 20.53 -20.62
N LEU A 161 15.65 19.54 -19.83
CA LEU A 161 14.77 18.80 -18.93
C LEU A 161 14.37 19.58 -17.66
N ASN A 162 15.24 20.52 -17.24
CA ASN A 162 15.05 21.32 -16.01
C ASN A 162 14.36 22.67 -16.25
N GLN A 163 13.82 22.88 -17.45
CA GLN A 163 13.08 24.08 -17.81
C GLN A 163 11.66 23.70 -18.24
N PRO A 164 10.65 24.52 -17.91
CA PRO A 164 9.27 24.21 -18.25
C PRO A 164 8.96 24.29 -19.76
N GLU A 165 9.78 25.03 -20.54
CA GLU A 165 9.71 25.14 -22.02
C GLU A 165 8.27 25.23 -22.55
N GLU A 166 7.78 24.19 -23.23
CA GLU A 166 6.45 24.11 -23.82
C GLU A 166 5.33 24.23 -22.79
N LEU A 167 5.57 23.80 -21.54
CA LEU A 167 4.59 23.96 -20.48
C LEU A 167 4.23 25.41 -20.21
N LEU A 168 5.12 26.38 -20.52
CA LEU A 168 4.82 27.82 -20.39
C LEU A 168 3.75 28.31 -21.38
N GLN A 169 3.48 27.55 -22.42
CA GLN A 169 2.41 27.84 -23.39
C GLN A 169 1.08 27.18 -22.97
N ASP A 170 1.09 26.35 -21.96
CA ASP A 170 -0.11 25.68 -21.46
C ASP A 170 -0.82 26.50 -20.39
N ALA A 171 -2.03 26.96 -20.72
CA ALA A 171 -2.84 27.78 -19.82
C ALA A 171 -3.14 27.06 -18.48
N SER A 172 -3.31 25.73 -18.50
CA SER A 172 -3.52 24.94 -17.28
C SER A 172 -2.27 24.89 -16.40
N TYR A 173 -1.06 24.83 -16.99
CA TYR A 173 0.19 24.92 -16.25
C TYR A 173 0.36 26.27 -15.56
N LEU A 174 0.10 27.35 -16.28
CA LEU A 174 0.15 28.72 -15.70
C LEU A 174 -0.88 28.86 -14.58
N LYS A 175 -2.11 28.39 -14.81
CA LYS A 175 -3.19 28.40 -13.82
C LYS A 175 -2.83 27.59 -12.58
N ALA A 176 -2.29 26.37 -12.71
CA ALA A 176 -1.88 25.53 -11.58
C ALA A 176 -0.86 26.24 -10.70
N ASN A 177 0.17 26.85 -11.32
CA ASN A 177 1.20 27.59 -10.60
C ASN A 177 0.64 28.83 -9.89
N GLU A 178 -0.28 29.57 -10.53
CA GLU A 178 -0.91 30.74 -9.93
C GLU A 178 -1.82 30.37 -8.76
N LEU A 179 -2.62 29.30 -8.89
CA LEU A 179 -3.43 28.78 -7.80
C LEU A 179 -2.57 28.37 -6.61
N TRP A 180 -1.44 27.68 -6.86
CA TRP A 180 -0.50 27.28 -5.82
C TRP A 180 0.07 28.48 -5.07
N ARG A 181 0.55 29.51 -5.79
CA ARG A 181 1.08 30.75 -5.21
C ARG A 181 0.08 31.47 -4.32
N ASN A 182 -1.20 31.41 -4.67
CA ASN A 182 -2.28 32.06 -3.92
C ASN A 182 -2.91 31.19 -2.83
N GLY A 183 -2.33 29.99 -2.54
CA GLY A 183 -2.80 29.10 -1.46
C GLY A 183 -4.04 28.26 -1.81
N TYR A 184 -4.49 28.26 -3.07
CA TYR A 184 -5.60 27.40 -3.52
C TYR A 184 -5.11 25.99 -3.86
N PHE A 185 -4.47 25.33 -2.87
CA PHE A 185 -3.72 24.08 -3.06
C PHE A 185 -4.57 22.96 -3.68
N SER A 186 -5.75 22.66 -3.13
CA SER A 186 -6.61 21.59 -3.68
C SER A 186 -6.96 21.83 -5.15
N ARG A 187 -7.22 23.10 -5.54
CA ARG A 187 -7.50 23.44 -6.94
C ARG A 187 -6.26 23.31 -7.81
N ALA A 188 -5.10 23.74 -7.30
CA ALA A 188 -3.83 23.59 -7.99
C ALA A 188 -3.49 22.12 -8.25
N LEU A 189 -3.68 21.25 -7.25
CA LEU A 189 -3.46 19.80 -7.39
C LEU A 189 -4.36 19.17 -8.45
N ASN A 190 -5.62 19.62 -8.56
CA ASN A 190 -6.51 19.16 -9.62
C ASN A 190 -6.02 19.60 -11.01
N GLU A 191 -5.51 20.83 -11.15
CA GLU A 191 -4.93 21.28 -12.43
C GLU A 191 -3.63 20.50 -12.76
N PHE A 192 -2.78 20.21 -11.78
CA PHE A 192 -1.61 19.36 -12.00
C PHE A 192 -1.99 17.93 -12.40
N GLU A 193 -3.05 17.38 -11.84
CA GLU A 193 -3.57 16.07 -12.25
C GLU A 193 -4.13 16.08 -13.67
N ASN A 194 -4.85 17.14 -14.07
CA ASN A 194 -5.31 17.31 -15.44
C ASN A 194 -4.14 17.41 -16.42
N LEU A 195 -3.07 18.11 -16.04
CA LEU A 195 -1.83 18.20 -16.84
C LEU A 195 -1.15 16.83 -16.96
N ARG A 196 -1.06 16.07 -15.86
CA ARG A 196 -0.54 14.71 -15.88
C ARG A 196 -1.29 13.84 -16.89
N ILE A 197 -2.62 13.91 -16.88
CA ILE A 197 -3.46 13.17 -17.84
C ILE A 197 -3.25 13.67 -19.26
N LYS A 198 -3.14 14.97 -19.46
CA LYS A 198 -2.90 15.57 -20.78
C LYS A 198 -1.58 15.12 -21.40
N TYR A 199 -0.52 15.01 -20.60
CA TYR A 199 0.82 14.61 -21.04
C TYR A 199 1.12 13.13 -20.76
N ASN A 200 0.10 12.26 -20.73
CA ASN A 200 0.23 10.86 -20.31
C ASN A 200 1.09 9.99 -21.25
N ASP A 201 1.32 10.42 -22.48
CA ASP A 201 2.14 9.80 -23.52
C ASP A 201 3.41 10.61 -23.88
N ASP A 202 3.63 11.74 -23.19
CA ASP A 202 4.79 12.63 -23.39
C ASP A 202 5.74 12.53 -22.19
N ALA A 203 6.79 11.75 -22.34
CA ALA A 203 7.76 11.50 -21.27
C ALA A 203 8.54 12.77 -20.87
N ILE A 204 8.82 13.69 -21.83
CA ILE A 204 9.61 14.88 -21.59
C ILE A 204 8.80 15.88 -20.76
N ASN A 205 7.58 16.20 -21.20
CA ASN A 205 6.74 17.12 -20.46
C ASN A 205 6.21 16.52 -19.15
N SER A 206 6.01 15.19 -19.09
CA SER A 206 5.76 14.49 -17.80
C SER A 206 6.93 14.66 -16.83
N TYR A 207 8.19 14.55 -17.30
CA TYR A 207 9.36 14.71 -16.44
C TYR A 207 9.54 16.16 -15.97
N ARG A 208 9.35 17.14 -16.86
CA ARG A 208 9.35 18.58 -16.51
C ARG A 208 8.27 18.90 -15.48
N LEU A 209 7.06 18.36 -15.68
CA LEU A 209 5.93 18.51 -14.77
C LEU A 209 6.20 17.86 -13.41
N LEU A 210 6.77 16.63 -13.40
CA LEU A 210 7.20 15.95 -12.18
C LEU A 210 8.15 16.81 -11.36
N ASN A 211 9.21 17.31 -11.98
CA ASN A 211 10.19 18.15 -11.31
C ASN A 211 9.56 19.43 -10.74
N ARG A 212 8.65 20.05 -11.48
CA ARG A 212 7.91 21.23 -11.00
C ARG A 212 7.04 20.91 -9.78
N MET A 213 6.33 19.79 -9.80
CA MET A 213 5.48 19.37 -8.68
C MET A 213 6.29 19.07 -7.43
N ILE A 214 7.47 18.43 -7.58
CA ILE A 214 8.41 18.18 -6.47
C ILE A 214 8.90 19.50 -5.88
N ASP A 215 9.31 20.45 -6.71
CA ASP A 215 9.79 21.78 -6.27
C ASP A 215 8.70 22.59 -5.53
N LEU A 216 7.44 22.32 -5.78
CA LEU A 216 6.29 22.94 -5.12
C LEU A 216 5.82 22.19 -3.86
N GLY A 217 6.16 20.91 -3.71
CA GLY A 217 5.56 20.05 -2.68
C GLY A 217 4.17 19.50 -3.05
N ALA A 218 3.86 19.43 -4.34
CA ALA A 218 2.62 18.85 -4.86
C ALA A 218 2.75 17.32 -4.99
N TRP A 219 2.83 16.64 -3.85
CA TRP A 219 3.28 15.24 -3.77
C TRP A 219 2.38 14.26 -4.50
N ARG A 220 1.07 14.32 -4.30
CA ARG A 220 0.13 13.35 -4.88
C ARG A 220 0.22 13.25 -6.40
N PRO A 221 0.06 14.31 -7.20
CA PRO A 221 0.22 14.21 -8.63
C PRO A 221 1.67 13.88 -9.05
N ALA A 222 2.69 14.24 -8.24
CA ALA A 222 4.07 13.85 -8.49
C ALA A 222 4.27 12.33 -8.38
N VAL A 223 3.69 11.67 -7.38
CA VAL A 223 3.73 10.20 -7.21
C VAL A 223 3.15 9.51 -8.44
N TYR A 224 1.99 9.96 -8.92
CA TYR A 224 1.36 9.39 -10.12
C TYR A 224 2.15 9.69 -11.39
N THR A 225 2.73 10.88 -11.53
CA THR A 225 3.55 11.25 -12.68
C THR A 225 4.85 10.44 -12.71
N SER A 226 5.47 10.21 -11.58
CA SER A 226 6.64 9.32 -11.47
C SER A 226 6.31 7.91 -11.99
N ARG A 227 5.17 7.34 -11.58
CA ARG A 227 4.71 6.04 -12.08
C ARG A 227 4.44 6.05 -13.59
N GLN A 228 3.83 7.12 -14.10
CA GLN A 228 3.56 7.30 -15.52
C GLN A 228 4.85 7.26 -16.36
N ILE A 229 5.88 7.98 -15.95
CA ILE A 229 7.19 7.99 -16.65
C ILE A 229 7.80 6.59 -16.70
N LEU A 230 7.78 5.86 -15.58
CA LEU A 230 8.26 4.48 -15.54
C LEU A 230 7.47 3.56 -16.49
N THR A 231 6.15 3.77 -16.58
CA THR A 231 5.29 3.04 -17.52
C THR A 231 5.63 3.34 -18.98
N LEU A 232 5.89 4.62 -19.31
CA LEU A 232 6.34 5.04 -20.65
C LEU A 232 7.71 4.45 -21.02
N ALA A 233 8.58 4.26 -20.03
CA ALA A 233 9.86 3.57 -20.20
C ALA A 233 9.74 2.03 -20.30
N GLY A 234 8.52 1.48 -20.30
CA GLY A 234 8.29 0.04 -20.37
C GLY A 234 8.39 -0.71 -19.05
N LEU A 235 8.61 -0.01 -17.93
CA LEU A 235 8.74 -0.56 -16.59
C LEU A 235 7.36 -0.62 -15.90
N LYS A 236 6.46 -1.47 -16.43
CA LYS A 236 5.05 -1.53 -16.00
C LYS A 236 4.85 -2.28 -14.68
N GLU A 237 5.67 -3.28 -14.40
CA GLU A 237 5.60 -4.07 -13.18
C GLU A 237 6.38 -3.40 -12.06
N ASP A 238 5.92 -3.53 -10.82
CA ASP A 238 6.56 -2.84 -9.69
C ASP A 238 8.02 -3.26 -9.49
N ILE A 239 8.33 -4.53 -9.61
CA ILE A 239 9.70 -5.03 -9.52
C ILE A 239 10.62 -4.38 -10.58
N ARG A 240 10.13 -4.19 -11.79
CA ARG A 240 10.90 -3.59 -12.87
C ARG A 240 11.19 -2.12 -12.66
N THR A 241 10.45 -1.43 -11.77
CA THR A 241 10.76 -0.03 -11.43
C THR A 241 12.10 0.12 -10.71
N LEU A 242 12.66 -0.97 -10.16
CA LEU A 242 14.00 -1.00 -9.56
C LEU A 242 15.13 -0.93 -10.62
N GLU A 243 14.83 -1.16 -11.90
CA GLU A 243 15.77 -0.99 -13.01
C GLU A 243 16.01 0.50 -13.34
N ALA A 244 15.10 1.39 -12.93
CA ALA A 244 15.21 2.83 -13.12
C ALA A 244 16.04 3.49 -11.99
N PRO A 245 16.53 4.72 -12.20
CA PRO A 245 17.13 5.51 -11.13
C PRO A 245 16.21 5.62 -9.92
N ASN A 246 16.81 5.54 -8.73
CA ASN A 246 16.06 5.57 -7.47
C ASN A 246 15.22 6.86 -7.28
N TYR A 247 15.53 7.94 -8.01
CA TYR A 247 14.76 9.19 -8.00
C TYR A 247 13.25 8.96 -8.08
N PHE A 248 12.80 8.11 -9.01
CA PHE A 248 11.38 7.82 -9.21
C PHE A 248 10.75 7.08 -8.03
N ASN A 249 11.48 6.14 -7.43
CA ASN A 249 10.99 5.40 -6.26
C ASN A 249 11.08 6.24 -4.98
N LEU A 250 12.08 7.12 -4.85
CA LEU A 250 12.15 8.11 -3.76
C LEU A 250 10.97 9.09 -3.79
N ILE A 251 10.40 9.38 -4.96
CA ILE A 251 9.17 10.18 -5.08
C ILE A 251 7.94 9.35 -4.70
N ARG A 252 7.85 8.12 -5.21
CA ARG A 252 6.69 7.23 -4.99
C ARG A 252 6.54 6.78 -3.54
N TYR A 253 7.65 6.65 -2.82
CA TYR A 253 7.75 6.16 -1.44
C TYR A 253 8.57 7.13 -0.57
N GLY A 254 8.39 8.43 -0.80
CA GLY A 254 9.22 9.47 -0.21
C GLY A 254 9.02 9.64 1.29
N THR A 255 10.06 10.19 1.93
CA THR A 255 10.08 10.55 3.35
C THR A 255 9.63 12.01 3.54
N TRP A 256 8.51 12.36 2.91
CA TRP A 256 7.94 13.70 2.99
C TRP A 256 7.49 13.99 4.43
N TYR A 257 7.62 15.25 4.85
CA TYR A 257 7.33 15.66 6.25
C TYR A 257 8.24 15.03 7.30
N ASN A 258 9.51 14.76 6.95
CA ASN A 258 10.44 13.99 7.76
C ASN A 258 10.55 14.49 9.22
N GLU A 259 10.73 15.80 9.43
CA GLU A 259 10.87 16.38 10.78
C GLU A 259 9.64 16.11 11.66
N ILE A 260 8.44 16.17 11.05
CA ILE A 260 7.18 15.87 11.77
C ILE A 260 7.11 14.38 12.10
N VAL A 261 7.44 13.53 11.15
CA VAL A 261 7.39 12.08 11.33
C VAL A 261 8.39 11.61 12.39
N GLU A 262 9.63 12.12 12.37
CA GLU A 262 10.64 11.77 13.37
C GLU A 262 10.21 12.18 14.79
N SER A 263 9.67 13.40 14.95
CA SER A 263 9.15 13.86 16.24
C SER A 263 8.00 12.98 16.73
N VAL A 264 6.99 12.75 15.89
CA VAL A 264 5.81 11.96 16.26
C VAL A 264 6.18 10.49 16.53
N SER A 265 7.10 9.93 15.74
CA SER A 265 7.64 8.58 15.98
C SER A 265 8.26 8.45 17.37
N ALA A 266 9.05 9.41 17.78
CA ALA A 266 9.68 9.44 19.10
C ALA A 266 8.64 9.63 20.22
N ASP A 267 7.71 10.58 20.07
CA ASP A 267 6.72 10.94 21.10
C ASP A 267 5.73 9.80 21.38
N PHE A 268 5.34 9.03 20.36
CA PHE A 268 4.31 7.99 20.47
C PHE A 268 4.83 6.56 20.33
N ASN A 269 6.15 6.39 20.18
CA ASN A 269 6.80 5.09 19.98
C ASN A 269 6.18 4.29 18.80
N ILE A 270 5.95 4.96 17.68
CA ILE A 270 5.46 4.36 16.42
C ILE A 270 6.61 4.40 15.40
N HIS A 271 6.91 3.27 14.77
CA HIS A 271 7.99 3.24 13.78
C HIS A 271 7.68 4.19 12.61
N PRO A 272 8.64 5.02 12.13
CA PRO A 272 8.38 6.05 11.12
C PRO A 272 7.83 5.47 9.81
N PHE A 273 8.25 4.27 9.41
CA PHE A 273 7.74 3.64 8.20
C PHE A 273 6.25 3.29 8.27
N ILE A 274 5.69 3.07 9.44
CA ILE A 274 4.25 2.92 9.64
C ILE A 274 3.54 4.24 9.30
N LEU A 275 4.04 5.37 9.78
CA LEU A 275 3.48 6.68 9.49
C LEU A 275 3.58 7.02 7.99
N TYR A 276 4.74 6.77 7.37
CA TYR A 276 4.89 6.97 5.92
C TYR A 276 3.99 6.08 5.09
N GLY A 277 3.87 4.79 5.45
CA GLY A 277 2.98 3.86 4.79
C GLY A 277 1.52 4.30 4.86
N LEU A 278 1.07 4.75 6.03
CA LEU A 278 -0.28 5.30 6.21
C LEU A 278 -0.50 6.59 5.41
N MET A 279 0.41 7.58 5.50
CA MET A 279 0.30 8.80 4.69
C MET A 279 0.17 8.51 3.20
N ARG A 280 0.96 7.55 2.71
CA ARG A 280 0.89 7.15 1.31
C ARG A 280 -0.43 6.46 0.98
N GLN A 281 -0.89 5.56 1.83
CA GLN A 281 -2.14 4.82 1.63
C GLN A 281 -3.37 5.75 1.69
N GLU A 282 -3.41 6.64 2.66
CA GLU A 282 -4.57 7.48 2.94
C GLU A 282 -4.74 8.64 1.96
N SER A 283 -3.64 9.27 1.54
CA SER A 283 -3.71 10.51 0.76
C SER A 283 -2.72 10.63 -0.39
N MET A 284 -1.78 9.70 -0.58
CA MET A 284 -0.60 9.90 -1.41
C MET A 284 0.14 11.20 -1.04
N TYR A 285 0.28 11.44 0.26
CA TYR A 285 0.94 12.62 0.85
C TYR A 285 0.22 13.96 0.59
N ASP A 286 -1.09 13.96 0.27
CA ASP A 286 -1.89 15.16 0.04
C ASP A 286 -2.58 15.64 1.32
N PRO A 287 -2.15 16.76 1.94
CA PRO A 287 -2.77 17.24 3.17
C PRO A 287 -4.11 17.94 2.97
N TRP A 288 -4.53 18.21 1.74
CA TRP A 288 -5.75 18.97 1.44
C TRP A 288 -6.89 18.13 0.89
N ILE A 289 -6.76 16.81 0.93
CA ILE A 289 -7.80 15.89 0.43
C ILE A 289 -8.86 15.63 1.50
N ALA A 290 -10.11 15.47 1.05
CA ALA A 290 -11.20 14.93 1.84
C ALA A 290 -11.85 13.75 1.12
N SER A 291 -12.20 12.70 1.86
CA SER A 291 -12.92 11.54 1.33
C SER A 291 -14.42 11.82 1.20
N HIS A 292 -15.12 10.99 0.43
CA HIS A 292 -16.60 11.05 0.36
C HIS A 292 -17.27 10.77 1.71
N ALA A 293 -16.61 10.02 2.61
CA ALA A 293 -17.10 9.76 3.95
C ALA A 293 -16.80 10.89 4.95
N GLY A 294 -16.05 11.93 4.52
CA GLY A 294 -15.71 13.08 5.35
C GLY A 294 -14.39 12.96 6.11
N ALA A 295 -13.59 11.91 5.87
CA ALA A 295 -12.23 11.86 6.41
C ALA A 295 -11.37 12.95 5.77
N GLN A 296 -10.45 13.56 6.52
CA GLN A 296 -9.73 14.76 6.09
C GLN A 296 -8.22 14.66 6.26
N GLY A 297 -7.54 15.33 5.34
CA GLY A 297 -6.13 15.64 5.42
C GLY A 297 -5.19 14.48 5.14
N LEU A 298 -3.93 14.68 5.45
CA LEU A 298 -2.81 13.80 5.13
C LEU A 298 -3.01 12.36 5.61
N MET A 299 -3.67 12.18 6.75
CA MET A 299 -3.86 10.90 7.43
C MET A 299 -5.33 10.42 7.40
N GLN A 300 -6.22 11.11 6.67
CA GLN A 300 -7.64 10.77 6.51
C GLN A 300 -8.36 10.50 7.82
N ILE A 301 -8.21 11.42 8.78
CA ILE A 301 -8.85 11.30 10.09
C ILE A 301 -10.30 11.79 10.00
N MET A 302 -11.21 11.03 10.61
CA MET A 302 -12.61 11.45 10.74
C MET A 302 -12.72 12.61 11.73
N PRO A 303 -13.53 13.66 11.44
CA PRO A 303 -13.68 14.83 12.33
C PRO A 303 -14.05 14.49 13.78
N ALA A 304 -14.91 13.48 13.99
CA ALA A 304 -15.28 13.02 15.32
C ALA A 304 -14.07 12.48 16.10
N THR A 305 -13.28 11.60 15.46
CA THR A 305 -12.04 11.06 16.05
C THR A 305 -11.03 12.16 16.34
N ALA A 306 -10.89 13.11 15.42
CA ALA A 306 -9.99 14.23 15.60
C ALA A 306 -10.36 15.12 16.79
N LYS A 307 -11.66 15.36 17.01
CA LYS A 307 -12.15 16.10 18.18
C LYS A 307 -11.77 15.39 19.48
N GLU A 308 -12.00 14.08 19.58
CA GLU A 308 -11.62 13.29 20.75
C GLU A 308 -10.10 13.34 21.01
N LEU A 309 -9.29 13.28 19.94
CA LEU A 309 -7.84 13.37 20.03
C LEU A 309 -7.38 14.77 20.47
N ALA A 310 -8.00 15.83 19.96
CA ALA A 310 -7.71 17.21 20.38
C ALA A 310 -8.01 17.43 21.87
N GLU A 311 -9.15 16.92 22.35
CA GLU A 311 -9.54 16.98 23.77
C GLU A 311 -8.57 16.17 24.64
N LYS A 312 -8.19 14.98 24.23
CA LYS A 312 -7.22 14.10 24.92
C LYS A 312 -5.84 14.75 25.03
N LEU A 313 -5.33 15.29 23.92
CA LEU A 313 -4.01 15.91 23.85
C LEU A 313 -4.00 17.34 24.37
N LYS A 314 -5.17 17.98 24.53
CA LYS A 314 -5.35 19.40 24.81
C LYS A 314 -4.57 20.27 23.80
N TRP A 315 -4.57 19.84 22.56
CA TRP A 315 -3.81 20.44 21.47
C TRP A 315 -4.44 20.09 20.09
N PRO A 316 -4.36 21.00 19.08
CA PRO A 316 -3.90 22.39 19.22
C PRO A 316 -4.90 23.22 20.05
N PRO A 317 -4.45 24.37 20.60
CA PRO A 317 -5.39 25.31 21.22
C PRO A 317 -6.48 25.71 20.23
N ASP A 318 -7.73 25.81 20.74
CA ASP A 318 -8.90 26.21 19.94
C ASP A 318 -9.08 25.37 18.64
N TYR A 319 -8.84 24.06 18.76
CA TYR A 319 -8.95 23.11 17.63
C TYR A 319 -10.22 23.30 16.81
N THR A 320 -10.06 23.32 15.50
CA THR A 320 -11.12 23.30 14.51
C THR A 320 -10.86 22.18 13.47
N GLU A 321 -11.89 21.74 12.75
CA GLU A 321 -11.72 20.73 11.70
C GLU A 321 -10.72 21.13 10.62
N ALA A 322 -10.57 22.44 10.34
CA ALA A 322 -9.59 22.94 9.39
C ALA A 322 -8.13 22.63 9.79
N ASP A 323 -7.87 22.40 11.06
CA ASP A 323 -6.54 22.01 11.53
C ASP A 323 -6.10 20.63 11.02
N LEU A 324 -7.04 19.76 10.63
CA LEU A 324 -6.71 18.47 10.00
C LEU A 324 -5.98 18.60 8.67
N LEU A 325 -6.07 19.75 8.01
CA LEU A 325 -5.31 20.04 6.78
C LEU A 325 -3.86 20.46 7.06
N ARG A 326 -3.48 20.61 8.33
CA ARG A 326 -2.11 20.88 8.75
C ARG A 326 -1.40 19.55 9.00
N ALA A 327 -0.34 19.28 8.25
CA ALA A 327 0.40 18.01 8.34
C ALA A 327 0.79 17.66 9.78
N VAL A 328 1.30 18.63 10.54
CA VAL A 328 1.71 18.42 11.94
C VAL A 328 0.54 17.95 12.81
N VAL A 329 -0.66 18.49 12.63
CA VAL A 329 -1.86 18.07 13.40
C VAL A 329 -2.29 16.67 13.01
N ALA A 330 -2.41 16.41 11.71
CA ALA A 330 -2.82 15.12 11.20
C ALA A 330 -1.88 13.98 11.64
N VAL A 331 -0.56 14.17 11.52
CA VAL A 331 0.44 13.15 11.90
C VAL A 331 0.47 12.95 13.42
N THR A 332 0.43 14.03 14.22
CA THR A 332 0.37 13.94 15.69
C THR A 332 -0.87 13.19 16.17
N PHE A 333 -2.02 13.50 15.61
CA PHE A 333 -3.27 12.80 15.96
C PHE A 333 -3.20 11.32 15.60
N SER A 334 -2.66 11.00 14.43
CA SER A 334 -2.46 9.60 14.02
C SER A 334 -1.48 8.87 14.91
N GLY A 335 -0.36 9.49 15.31
CA GLY A 335 0.57 8.92 16.28
C GLY A 335 -0.08 8.59 17.61
N SER A 336 -0.88 9.53 18.16
CA SER A 336 -1.64 9.33 19.40
C SER A 336 -2.69 8.22 19.27
N PHE A 337 -3.41 8.17 18.14
CA PHE A 337 -4.40 7.12 17.86
C PHE A 337 -3.72 5.75 17.79
N LEU A 338 -2.68 5.62 16.95
CA LEU A 338 -1.94 4.37 16.77
C LEU A 338 -1.34 3.86 18.08
N SER A 339 -0.71 4.73 18.87
CA SER A 339 -0.17 4.35 20.18
C SER A 339 -1.24 3.79 21.13
N THR A 340 -2.45 4.36 21.10
CA THR A 340 -3.60 3.86 21.84
C THR A 340 -4.03 2.48 21.35
N GLN A 341 -4.17 2.31 20.04
CA GLN A 341 -4.55 1.02 19.44
C GLN A 341 -3.48 -0.04 19.66
N ARG A 342 -2.21 0.33 19.54
CA ARG A 342 -1.08 -0.57 19.80
C ARG A 342 -1.15 -1.16 21.23
N SER A 343 -1.39 -0.29 22.20
CA SER A 343 -1.55 -0.70 23.60
C SER A 343 -2.77 -1.61 23.80
N TYR A 344 -3.89 -1.29 23.13
CA TYR A 344 -5.11 -2.11 23.19
C TYR A 344 -4.89 -3.52 22.63
N PHE A 345 -4.11 -3.66 21.55
CA PHE A 345 -3.80 -4.93 20.90
C PHE A 345 -2.47 -5.55 21.37
N SER A 346 -2.08 -5.35 22.62
CA SER A 346 -0.91 -6.00 23.25
C SER A 346 0.40 -5.77 22.48
N ASN A 347 0.58 -4.58 21.92
CA ASN A 347 1.73 -4.15 21.11
C ASN A 347 1.88 -4.88 19.75
N ASN A 348 0.80 -5.42 19.21
CA ASN A 348 0.79 -6.01 17.88
C ASN A 348 0.54 -4.94 16.80
N ASP A 349 1.56 -4.66 15.98
CA ASP A 349 1.52 -3.61 14.96
C ASP A 349 0.58 -3.95 13.79
N VAL A 350 0.37 -5.24 13.49
CA VAL A 350 -0.57 -5.69 12.46
C VAL A 350 -2.01 -5.38 12.86
N TYR A 351 -2.38 -5.72 14.11
CA TYR A 351 -3.72 -5.44 14.62
C TYR A 351 -3.95 -3.94 14.81
N MET A 352 -2.92 -3.21 15.26
CA MET A 352 -2.95 -1.75 15.33
C MET A 352 -3.27 -1.13 13.97
N LEU A 353 -2.55 -1.53 12.91
CA LEU A 353 -2.78 -1.02 11.55
C LEU A 353 -4.17 -1.37 11.02
N ALA A 354 -4.62 -2.60 11.21
CA ALA A 354 -5.97 -3.01 10.81
C ALA A 354 -7.06 -2.19 11.52
N SER A 355 -6.83 -1.81 12.77
CA SER A 355 -7.78 -0.99 13.54
C SER A 355 -7.88 0.45 13.06
N TYR A 356 -6.88 0.96 12.36
CA TYR A 356 -6.90 2.31 11.81
C TYR A 356 -8.06 2.50 10.83
N ASN A 357 -8.27 1.56 9.94
CA ASN A 357 -9.33 1.57 8.94
C ASN A 357 -10.60 0.81 9.39
N GLY A 358 -10.41 -0.37 10.00
CA GLY A 358 -11.51 -1.25 10.39
C GLY A 358 -12.17 -0.90 11.73
N GLY A 359 -11.51 -0.09 12.55
CA GLY A 359 -11.89 0.17 13.93
C GLY A 359 -11.58 -1.01 14.86
N ALA A 360 -11.40 -0.72 16.16
CA ALA A 360 -11.01 -1.73 17.16
C ALA A 360 -12.01 -2.89 17.28
N GLY A 361 -13.33 -2.61 17.17
CA GLY A 361 -14.36 -3.64 17.29
C GLY A 361 -14.30 -4.70 16.19
N ASN A 362 -14.19 -4.30 14.92
CA ASN A 362 -14.03 -5.24 13.81
C ASN A 362 -12.70 -5.99 13.92
N THR A 363 -11.62 -5.28 14.26
CA THR A 363 -10.29 -5.88 14.42
C THR A 363 -10.30 -6.96 15.49
N THR A 364 -10.92 -6.72 16.64
CA THR A 364 -11.08 -7.73 17.69
C THR A 364 -11.81 -8.97 17.18
N GLY A 365 -12.90 -8.79 16.41
CA GLY A 365 -13.60 -9.93 15.81
C GLY A 365 -12.74 -10.72 14.82
N TRP A 366 -11.87 -10.08 14.03
CA TRP A 366 -10.95 -10.77 13.13
C TRP A 366 -9.81 -11.49 13.88
N VAL A 367 -9.33 -10.92 15.00
CA VAL A 367 -8.34 -11.56 15.88
C VAL A 367 -8.91 -12.84 16.47
N ASP A 368 -10.16 -12.80 16.97
CA ASP A 368 -10.85 -13.96 17.51
C ASP A 368 -11.04 -15.06 16.46
N LEU A 369 -11.44 -14.69 15.24
CA LEU A 369 -11.59 -15.63 14.12
C LEU A 369 -10.25 -16.26 13.68
N ALA A 370 -9.16 -15.52 13.79
CA ALA A 370 -7.82 -16.00 13.46
C ALA A 370 -7.20 -16.89 14.54
N GLY A 371 -7.76 -16.90 15.75
CA GLY A 371 -7.24 -17.66 16.89
C GLY A 371 -5.82 -17.27 17.30
N GLY A 372 -5.43 -16.02 17.07
CA GLY A 372 -4.11 -15.47 17.37
C GLY A 372 -3.04 -15.71 16.29
N ASP A 373 -3.37 -16.39 15.18
CA ASP A 373 -2.46 -16.51 14.03
C ASP A 373 -2.51 -15.22 13.21
N VAL A 374 -1.42 -14.44 13.25
CA VAL A 374 -1.33 -13.13 12.57
C VAL A 374 -1.42 -13.25 11.04
N ASP A 375 -0.85 -14.32 10.46
CA ASP A 375 -0.92 -14.53 9.02
C ASP A 375 -2.37 -14.86 8.58
N LEU A 376 -3.06 -15.68 9.37
CA LEU A 376 -4.48 -15.97 9.14
C LEU A 376 -5.35 -14.71 9.35
N PHE A 377 -5.03 -13.89 10.34
CA PHE A 377 -5.72 -12.61 10.57
C PHE A 377 -5.70 -11.73 9.32
N ILE A 378 -4.53 -11.60 8.67
CA ILE A 378 -4.40 -10.78 7.45
C ILE A 378 -5.36 -11.25 6.35
N GLU A 379 -5.54 -12.55 6.20
CA GLU A 379 -6.47 -13.14 5.22
C GLU A 379 -7.95 -12.97 5.61
N LEU A 380 -8.23 -12.75 6.87
CA LEU A 380 -9.59 -12.60 7.39
C LEU A 380 -10.06 -11.14 7.50
N ILE A 381 -9.15 -10.16 7.30
CA ILE A 381 -9.54 -8.75 7.22
C ILE A 381 -10.45 -8.56 6.02
N ARG A 382 -11.69 -8.14 6.26
CA ARG A 382 -12.68 -7.94 5.21
C ARG A 382 -13.56 -6.75 5.54
N PHE A 383 -13.51 -5.76 4.70
CA PHE A 383 -14.29 -4.53 4.77
C PHE A 383 -15.62 -4.67 4.01
#